data_90516f724d9d20ec1fa2aec17a25d1f8
#
_entry.id   90516f724d9d20ec1fa2aec17a25d1f8
#
_cell.length_a   1.000
_cell.length_b   1.000
_cell.length_c   1.000
_cell.angle_alpha   90.00
_cell.angle_beta   90.00
_cell.angle_gamma   90.00
#
_symmetry.space_group_name_H-M   'P 1'
#
loop_
_entity.id
_entity.type
_entity.pdbx_description
1 polymer ?
#
loop_
_entity_poly.entity_id
_entity_poly.type
_entity_poly.pdbx_seq_one_letter_code
_entity_poly.pdbx_strand_id
1 'polypeptide(L)'
;EAKIHTTRHGYALDSFLILDPQGREANYRDIMSYIEHDLTERLEHQAPLEPPPDGRLSRRVRHFPTTPEVDLQPDERGAYMVFSVISSDRPGLLDRIARVLIDHRINLHTAKIDTLGERVEDTFLISGPALKDSKAVVRLESDLVATLQIA
;
A
#
# COMPACT_ATOMS: atom_id res chain seq x y z
N GLU A 1 8.73 6.21 3.52
CA GLU A 1 7.60 6.55 4.41
C GLU A 1 6.50 7.17 3.58
N ALA A 2 5.25 6.79 3.84
CA ALA A 2 4.08 7.44 3.27
C ALA A 2 3.01 7.64 4.33
N LYS A 3 2.28 8.75 4.24
CA LYS A 3 1.09 9.05 5.03
C LYS A 3 -0.03 9.39 4.07
N ILE A 4 -1.09 8.61 4.11
CA ILE A 4 -2.27 8.75 3.28
C ILE A 4 -3.43 9.16 4.18
N HIS A 5 -4.18 10.16 3.75
CA HIS A 5 -5.33 10.65 4.49
C HIS A 5 -6.45 11.11 3.56
N THR A 6 -7.63 10.52 3.70
CA THR A 6 -8.82 11.00 3.02
C THR A 6 -9.61 11.93 3.94
N THR A 7 -9.81 13.16 3.51
CA THR A 7 -10.54 14.17 4.26
C THR A 7 -12.05 13.85 4.30
N ARG A 8 -12.78 14.50 5.22
CA ARG A 8 -14.26 14.36 5.32
C ARG A 8 -15.01 14.79 4.06
N HIS A 9 -14.38 15.62 3.23
CA HIS A 9 -14.95 16.09 1.96
C HIS A 9 -14.54 15.23 0.76
N GLY A 10 -13.87 14.09 0.97
CA GLY A 10 -13.47 13.16 -0.08
C GLY A 10 -12.19 13.54 -0.82
N TYR A 11 -11.43 14.53 -0.35
CA TYR A 11 -10.11 14.84 -0.90
C TYR A 11 -9.05 13.92 -0.31
N ALA A 12 -8.15 13.43 -1.15
CA ALA A 12 -6.93 12.77 -0.71
C ALA A 12 -5.86 13.83 -0.39
N LEU A 13 -5.19 13.65 0.75
CA LEU A 13 -4.04 14.44 1.16
C LEU A 13 -2.92 13.46 1.53
N ASP A 14 -2.02 13.26 0.61
CA ASP A 14 -0.99 12.24 0.73
C ASP A 14 0.39 12.88 0.79
N SER A 15 1.24 12.34 1.67
CA SER A 15 2.63 12.75 1.83
C SER A 15 3.55 11.56 1.64
N PHE A 16 4.55 11.71 0.80
CA PHE A 16 5.53 10.67 0.50
C PHE A 16 6.93 11.19 0.78
N LEU A 17 7.71 10.45 1.56
CA LEU A 17 9.15 10.62 1.67
C LEU A 17 9.82 9.60 0.75
N ILE A 18 10.44 10.10 -0.31
CA ILE A 18 11.07 9.28 -1.36
C ILE A 18 12.58 9.42 -1.23
N LEU A 19 13.29 8.31 -1.27
CA LEU A 19 14.74 8.26 -1.30
C LEU A 19 15.22 7.75 -2.65
N ASP A 20 16.27 8.37 -3.20
CA ASP A 20 17.00 7.79 -4.32
C ASP A 20 18.02 6.77 -3.79
N PRO A 21 17.80 5.46 -4.01
CA PRO A 21 18.70 4.43 -3.50
C PRO A 21 20.08 4.45 -4.15
N GLN A 22 20.24 5.17 -5.27
CA GLN A 22 21.50 5.26 -6.00
C GLN A 22 22.34 6.49 -5.63
N GLY A 23 21.78 7.41 -4.81
CA GLY A 23 22.48 8.59 -4.30
C GLY A 23 23.06 9.48 -5.40
N ARG A 24 22.51 9.44 -6.60
CA ARG A 24 22.94 10.30 -7.70
C ARG A 24 22.62 11.73 -7.33
N GLU A 25 23.54 12.65 -7.61
CA GLU A 25 23.24 14.09 -7.59
C GLU A 25 22.26 14.42 -8.72
N ALA A 26 21.08 13.82 -8.65
CA ALA A 26 20.01 14.11 -9.59
C ALA A 26 19.51 15.52 -9.34
N ASN A 27 19.13 16.21 -10.39
CA ASN A 27 18.40 17.46 -10.26
C ASN A 27 17.01 17.14 -9.66
N TYR A 28 16.91 17.17 -8.32
CA TYR A 28 15.65 16.87 -7.61
C TYR A 28 14.46 17.68 -8.13
N ARG A 29 14.71 18.90 -8.61
CA ARG A 29 13.65 19.75 -9.18
C ARG A 29 13.04 19.12 -10.43
N ASP A 30 13.87 18.58 -11.33
CA ASP A 30 13.39 17.99 -12.57
C ASP A 30 12.63 16.67 -12.29
N ILE A 31 13.14 15.87 -11.33
CA ILE A 31 12.46 14.65 -10.89
C ILE A 31 11.09 14.98 -10.27
N MET A 32 11.03 15.97 -9.40
CA MET A 32 9.78 16.38 -8.76
C MET A 32 8.78 16.92 -9.78
N SER A 33 9.23 17.75 -10.72
CA SER A 33 8.37 18.25 -11.80
C SER A 33 7.85 17.13 -12.70
N TYR A 34 8.67 16.13 -12.99
CA TYR A 34 8.24 14.95 -13.74
C TYR A 34 7.18 14.14 -12.99
N ILE A 35 7.40 13.86 -11.70
CA ILE A 35 6.46 13.12 -10.86
C ILE A 35 5.13 13.87 -10.76
N GLU A 36 5.17 15.18 -10.52
CA GLU A 36 3.98 16.03 -10.44
C GLU A 36 3.18 16.01 -11.75
N HIS A 37 3.86 16.15 -12.86
CA HIS A 37 3.23 16.13 -14.18
C HIS A 37 2.59 14.76 -14.47
N ASP A 38 3.35 13.66 -14.34
CA ASP A 38 2.86 12.29 -14.60
C ASP A 38 1.68 11.93 -13.70
N LEU A 39 1.75 12.29 -12.41
CA LEU A 39 0.66 12.04 -11.47
C LEU A 39 -0.60 12.83 -11.83
N THR A 40 -0.45 14.11 -12.18
CA THR A 40 -1.56 14.97 -12.58
C THR A 40 -2.26 14.41 -13.82
N GLU A 41 -1.50 14.09 -14.86
CA GLU A 41 -2.01 13.50 -16.10
C GLU A 41 -2.77 12.18 -15.84
N ARG A 42 -2.21 11.30 -15.00
CA ARG A 42 -2.86 10.02 -14.69
C ARG A 42 -4.15 10.19 -13.89
N LEU A 43 -4.20 11.14 -12.96
CA LEU A 43 -5.39 11.40 -12.16
C LEU A 43 -6.49 12.08 -12.99
N GLU A 44 -6.16 13.07 -13.83
CA GLU A 44 -7.12 13.77 -14.67
C GLU A 44 -7.76 12.86 -15.72
N HIS A 45 -6.98 11.98 -16.32
CA HIS A 45 -7.44 11.05 -17.34
C HIS A 45 -7.92 9.71 -16.80
N GLN A 46 -7.92 9.52 -15.47
CA GLN A 46 -8.25 8.24 -14.84
C GLN A 46 -7.54 7.05 -15.50
N ALA A 47 -6.24 7.20 -15.71
CA ALA A 47 -5.42 6.22 -16.41
C ALA A 47 -5.55 4.83 -15.76
N PRO A 48 -5.64 3.75 -16.55
CA PRO A 48 -5.68 2.40 -16.02
C PRO A 48 -4.43 2.11 -15.18
N LEU A 49 -4.60 1.34 -14.10
CA LEU A 49 -3.47 0.90 -13.30
C LEU A 49 -2.56 -0.03 -14.12
N GLU A 50 -1.31 0.36 -14.28
CA GLU A 50 -0.29 -0.49 -14.87
C GLU A 50 -0.04 -1.74 -14.00
N PRO A 51 0.48 -2.84 -14.56
CA PRO A 51 0.89 -3.97 -13.76
C PRO A 51 1.86 -3.55 -12.65
N PRO A 52 1.80 -4.17 -11.45
CA PRO A 52 2.71 -3.84 -10.38
C PRO A 52 4.16 -4.05 -10.83
N PRO A 53 5.08 -3.16 -10.45
CA PRO A 53 6.47 -3.32 -10.84
C PRO A 53 7.05 -4.62 -10.30
N ASP A 54 7.66 -5.40 -11.18
CA ASP A 54 8.43 -6.58 -10.81
C ASP A 54 9.89 -6.19 -10.59
N GLY A 55 10.45 -6.62 -9.48
CA GLY A 55 11.84 -6.36 -9.13
C GLY A 55 12.49 -7.57 -8.47
N ARG A 56 13.83 -7.58 -8.50
CA ARG A 56 14.57 -8.63 -7.81
C ARG A 56 14.47 -8.41 -6.30
N LEU A 57 14.08 -9.47 -5.59
CA LEU A 57 14.19 -9.51 -4.14
C LEU A 57 15.65 -9.37 -3.72
N SER A 58 15.89 -8.71 -2.59
CA SER A 58 17.21 -8.69 -1.99
C SER A 58 17.67 -10.11 -1.66
N ARG A 59 18.99 -10.33 -1.57
CA ARG A 59 19.52 -11.64 -1.17
C ARG A 59 19.00 -12.05 0.21
N ARG A 60 18.90 -11.08 1.11
CA ARG A 60 18.48 -11.32 2.48
C ARG A 60 17.01 -11.75 2.55
N VAL A 61 16.11 -11.06 1.85
CA VAL A 61 14.70 -11.43 1.75
C VAL A 61 14.54 -12.83 1.17
N ARG A 62 15.32 -13.19 0.15
CA ARG A 62 15.27 -14.55 -0.44
C ARG A 62 15.71 -15.67 0.51
N HIS A 63 16.66 -15.41 1.40
CA HIS A 63 17.18 -16.40 2.32
C HIS A 63 16.49 -16.40 3.68
N PHE A 64 15.94 -15.25 4.08
CA PHE A 64 15.29 -15.04 5.36
C PHE A 64 14.01 -14.22 5.17
N PRO A 65 12.99 -14.78 4.48
CA PRO A 65 11.74 -14.05 4.28
C PRO A 65 11.01 -13.88 5.61
N THR A 66 10.43 -12.71 5.81
CA THR A 66 9.48 -12.48 6.91
C THR A 66 8.18 -13.24 6.55
N THR A 67 7.70 -14.07 7.46
CA THR A 67 6.38 -14.67 7.29
C THR A 67 5.32 -13.58 7.23
N PRO A 68 4.49 -13.53 6.17
CA PRO A 68 3.44 -12.54 6.09
C PRO A 68 2.41 -12.72 7.20
N GLU A 69 2.08 -11.62 7.86
CA GLU A 69 1.01 -11.55 8.85
C GLU A 69 0.02 -10.47 8.43
N VAL A 70 -1.25 -10.79 8.51
CA VAL A 70 -2.38 -9.90 8.23
C VAL A 70 -3.31 -9.95 9.42
N ASP A 71 -3.68 -8.79 9.94
CA ASP A 71 -4.62 -8.65 11.02
C ASP A 71 -5.69 -7.61 10.67
N LEU A 72 -6.95 -7.96 10.85
CA LEU A 72 -8.09 -7.09 10.62
C LEU A 72 -8.92 -6.97 11.90
N GLN A 73 -8.98 -5.79 12.47
CA GLN A 73 -9.73 -5.52 13.69
C GLN A 73 -10.64 -4.30 13.53
N PRO A 74 -11.81 -4.26 14.17
CA PRO A 74 -12.60 -3.04 14.24
C PRO A 74 -11.80 -1.94 14.94
N ASP A 75 -11.94 -0.69 14.48
CA ASP A 75 -11.42 0.45 15.21
C ASP A 75 -12.17 0.65 16.54
N GLU A 76 -11.65 1.50 17.41
CA GLU A 76 -12.23 1.76 18.74
C GLU A 76 -13.69 2.20 18.71
N ARG A 77 -14.15 2.79 17.61
CA ARG A 77 -15.51 3.29 17.42
C ARG A 77 -16.40 2.35 16.61
N GLY A 78 -15.84 1.27 16.06
CA GLY A 78 -16.55 0.32 15.20
C GLY A 78 -17.02 0.90 13.86
N ALA A 79 -16.52 2.08 13.47
CA ALA A 79 -16.87 2.73 12.22
C ALA A 79 -15.99 2.28 11.05
N TYR A 80 -14.79 1.84 11.34
CA TYR A 80 -13.76 1.42 10.39
C TYR A 80 -13.15 0.08 10.83
N MET A 81 -12.35 -0.48 9.94
CA MET A 81 -11.45 -1.59 10.28
C MET A 81 -10.02 -1.11 10.20
N VAL A 82 -9.22 -1.51 11.18
CA VAL A 82 -7.76 -1.39 11.15
C VAL A 82 -7.22 -2.66 10.50
N PHE A 83 -6.50 -2.48 9.41
CA PHE A 83 -5.80 -3.54 8.69
C PHE A 83 -4.31 -3.37 8.89
N SER A 84 -3.65 -4.33 9.51
CA SER A 84 -2.21 -4.32 9.76
C SER A 84 -1.52 -5.40 8.94
N VAL A 85 -0.37 -5.07 8.38
CA VAL A 85 0.46 -5.95 7.56
C VAL A 85 1.87 -5.99 8.10
N ILE A 86 2.40 -7.20 8.24
CA ILE A 86 3.82 -7.45 8.43
C ILE A 86 4.29 -8.34 7.28
N SER A 87 5.34 -7.95 6.58
CA SER A 87 5.84 -8.71 5.43
C SER A 87 7.31 -8.36 5.13
N SER A 88 7.93 -9.09 4.22
CA SER A 88 9.17 -8.66 3.61
C SER A 88 8.95 -7.53 2.60
N ASP A 89 9.84 -6.54 2.59
CA ASP A 89 9.82 -5.49 1.57
C ASP A 89 10.13 -6.06 0.19
N ARG A 90 9.36 -5.61 -0.79
CA ARG A 90 9.57 -5.97 -2.20
C ARG A 90 8.99 -4.92 -3.14
N PRO A 91 9.55 -4.80 -4.35
CA PRO A 91 8.98 -3.93 -5.37
C PRO A 91 7.51 -4.21 -5.63
N GLY A 92 6.71 -3.16 -5.70
CA GLY A 92 5.27 -3.26 -6.00
C GLY A 92 4.39 -3.80 -4.88
N LEU A 93 4.89 -3.94 -3.64
CA LEU A 93 4.12 -4.46 -2.52
C LEU A 93 2.84 -3.64 -2.26
N LEU A 94 2.97 -2.32 -2.13
CA LEU A 94 1.82 -1.43 -1.87
C LEU A 94 0.82 -1.41 -3.03
N ASP A 95 1.30 -1.46 -4.27
CA ASP A 95 0.43 -1.53 -5.44
C ASP A 95 -0.39 -2.84 -5.43
N ARG A 96 0.22 -3.97 -5.08
CA ARG A 96 -0.46 -5.25 -4.95
C ARG A 96 -1.52 -5.24 -3.85
N ILE A 97 -1.21 -4.65 -2.69
CA ILE A 97 -2.18 -4.47 -1.60
C ILE A 97 -3.34 -3.59 -2.08
N ALA A 98 -3.04 -2.45 -2.71
CA ALA A 98 -4.06 -1.54 -3.21
C ALA A 98 -5.02 -2.21 -4.21
N ARG A 99 -4.51 -3.07 -5.09
CA ARG A 99 -5.35 -3.84 -6.04
C ARG A 99 -6.32 -4.76 -5.31
N VAL A 100 -5.87 -5.49 -4.30
CA VAL A 100 -6.76 -6.33 -3.50
C VAL A 100 -7.85 -5.49 -2.83
N LEU A 101 -7.50 -4.33 -2.27
CA LEU A 101 -8.50 -3.43 -1.68
C LEU A 101 -9.51 -2.95 -2.72
N ILE A 102 -9.07 -2.59 -3.92
CA ILE A 102 -9.94 -2.16 -5.03
C ILE A 102 -10.88 -3.30 -5.45
N ASP A 103 -10.37 -4.51 -5.65
CA ASP A 103 -11.13 -5.68 -6.08
C ASP A 103 -12.24 -6.04 -5.08
N HIS A 104 -11.97 -5.84 -3.79
CA HIS A 104 -12.94 -6.00 -2.71
C HIS A 104 -13.81 -4.76 -2.44
N ARG A 105 -13.68 -3.70 -3.24
CA ARG A 105 -14.40 -2.42 -3.07
C ARG A 105 -14.22 -1.81 -1.68
N ILE A 106 -13.00 -1.86 -1.21
CA ILE A 106 -12.58 -1.28 0.07
C ILE A 106 -12.08 0.15 -0.15
N ASN A 107 -12.55 1.06 0.68
CA ASN A 107 -12.08 2.44 0.71
C ASN A 107 -10.96 2.58 1.75
N LEU A 108 -9.87 3.22 1.34
CA LEU A 108 -8.75 3.58 2.21
C LEU A 108 -8.98 4.99 2.76
N HIS A 109 -8.92 5.14 4.08
CA HIS A 109 -9.04 6.44 4.76
C HIS A 109 -7.70 6.97 5.23
N THR A 110 -6.87 6.11 5.78
CA THR A 110 -5.54 6.47 6.27
C THR A 110 -4.63 5.28 6.09
N ALA A 111 -3.37 5.55 5.74
CA ALA A 111 -2.32 4.55 5.77
C ALA A 111 -1.07 5.13 6.42
N LYS A 112 -0.42 4.32 7.23
CA LYS A 112 0.91 4.54 7.75
C LYS A 112 1.79 3.42 7.22
N ILE A 113 2.78 3.80 6.43
CA ILE A 113 3.69 2.89 5.75
C ILE A 113 5.06 3.04 6.40
N ASP A 114 5.54 1.98 7.03
CA ASP A 114 6.83 1.94 7.71
C ASP A 114 7.68 0.78 7.18
N THR A 115 8.85 1.10 6.63
CA THR A 115 9.83 0.10 6.19
C THR A 115 11.03 0.12 7.11
N LEU A 116 11.26 -0.99 7.79
CA LEU A 116 12.36 -1.19 8.73
C LEU A 116 13.41 -2.15 8.11
N GLY A 117 14.28 -1.61 7.30
CA GLY A 117 15.24 -2.39 6.51
C GLY A 117 14.54 -3.20 5.42
N GLU A 118 14.40 -4.51 5.62
CA GLU A 118 13.74 -5.42 4.66
C GLU A 118 12.39 -5.96 5.18
N ARG A 119 11.90 -5.41 6.28
CA ARG A 119 10.61 -5.69 6.88
C ARG A 119 9.71 -4.47 6.77
N VAL A 120 8.50 -4.67 6.34
CA VAL A 120 7.44 -3.66 6.36
C VAL A 120 6.47 -3.94 7.50
N GLU A 121 6.01 -2.85 8.13
CA GLU A 121 4.96 -2.85 9.15
C GLU A 121 3.99 -1.73 8.80
N ASP A 122 2.98 -2.07 8.02
CA ASP A 122 2.04 -1.10 7.48
C ASP A 122 0.70 -1.20 8.18
N THR A 123 0.06 -0.07 8.41
CA THR A 123 -1.27 0.01 9.03
C THR A 123 -2.19 0.87 8.18
N PHE A 124 -3.37 0.35 7.91
CA PHE A 124 -4.39 0.97 7.08
C PHE A 124 -5.71 1.10 7.83
N LEU A 125 -6.36 2.24 7.73
CA LEU A 125 -7.73 2.43 8.19
C LEU A 125 -8.66 2.32 6.98
N ILE A 126 -9.53 1.33 6.98
CA ILE A 126 -10.33 0.95 5.83
C ILE A 126 -11.82 0.88 6.16
N SER A 127 -12.65 1.06 5.14
CA SER A 127 -14.09 0.81 5.21
C SER A 127 -14.61 0.22 3.90
N GLY A 128 -15.77 -0.37 3.95
CA GLY A 128 -16.44 -0.89 2.76
C GLY A 128 -17.59 -1.83 3.10
N PRO A 129 -18.52 -2.04 2.18
CA PRO A 129 -19.65 -2.92 2.40
C PRO A 129 -19.24 -4.38 2.68
N ALA A 130 -18.14 -4.84 2.06
CA ALA A 130 -17.61 -6.18 2.25
C ALA A 130 -17.17 -6.45 3.71
N LEU A 131 -16.76 -5.43 4.45
CA LEU A 131 -16.31 -5.58 5.84
C LEU A 131 -17.45 -5.86 6.83
N LYS A 132 -18.71 -5.79 6.39
CA LYS A 132 -19.90 -6.13 7.19
C LYS A 132 -20.28 -7.61 7.09
N ASP A 133 -19.68 -8.33 6.17
CA ASP A 133 -19.91 -9.77 5.97
C ASP A 133 -18.65 -10.55 6.36
N SER A 134 -18.78 -11.42 7.36
CA SER A 134 -17.66 -12.22 7.87
C SER A 134 -17.01 -13.13 6.82
N LYS A 135 -17.80 -13.64 5.86
CA LYS A 135 -17.24 -14.46 4.76
C LYS A 135 -16.42 -13.60 3.79
N ALA A 136 -16.86 -12.38 3.53
CA ALA A 136 -16.14 -11.46 2.69
C ALA A 136 -14.82 -10.98 3.37
N VAL A 137 -14.84 -10.79 4.69
CA VAL A 137 -13.64 -10.46 5.48
C VAL A 137 -12.62 -11.60 5.39
N VAL A 138 -13.02 -12.84 5.61
CA VAL A 138 -12.11 -14.00 5.49
C VAL A 138 -11.52 -14.12 4.07
N ARG A 139 -12.31 -13.84 3.04
CA ARG A 139 -11.81 -13.84 1.66
C ARG A 139 -10.79 -12.73 1.43
N LEU A 140 -11.08 -11.52 1.91
CA LEU A 140 -10.15 -10.40 1.86
C LEU A 140 -8.81 -10.73 2.54
N GLU A 141 -8.84 -11.28 3.76
CA GLU A 141 -7.63 -11.73 4.46
C GLU A 141 -6.86 -12.78 3.66
N SER A 142 -7.55 -13.78 3.11
CA SER A 142 -6.94 -14.82 2.29
C SER A 142 -6.24 -14.24 1.05
N ASP A 143 -6.88 -13.32 0.34
CA ASP A 143 -6.33 -12.70 -0.86
C ASP A 143 -5.15 -11.78 -0.53
N LEU A 144 -5.21 -11.07 0.61
CA LEU A 144 -4.09 -10.27 1.11
C LEU A 144 -2.89 -11.16 1.47
N VAL A 145 -3.11 -12.24 2.23
CA VAL A 145 -2.02 -13.17 2.60
C VAL A 145 -1.41 -13.78 1.34
N ALA A 146 -2.22 -14.23 0.39
CA ALA A 146 -1.73 -14.78 -0.88
C ALA A 146 -0.89 -13.77 -1.66
N THR A 147 -1.32 -12.51 -1.66
CA THR A 147 -0.60 -11.41 -2.31
C THR A 147 0.73 -11.09 -1.63
N LEU A 148 0.84 -11.28 -0.32
CA LEU A 148 2.04 -11.01 0.47
C LEU A 148 3.07 -12.15 0.41
N GLN A 149 2.67 -13.36 0.07
CA GLN A 149 3.59 -14.48 -0.06
C GLN A 149 4.59 -14.24 -1.19
N ILE A 150 5.83 -14.61 -0.93
CA ILE A 150 6.90 -14.60 -1.94
C ILE A 150 6.90 -15.98 -2.58
N ALA A 151 6.63 -15.99 -3.88
CA ALA A 151 6.74 -17.21 -4.68
C ALA A 151 8.20 -17.60 -4.92
#